data_fdbc017eda3ff15411c6b9dd1a4bdebc
#
_entry.id   fdbc017eda3ff15411c6b9dd1a4bdebc
#
_cell.length_a   1.000
_cell.length_b   1.000
_cell.length_c   1.000
_cell.angle_alpha   90.00
_cell.angle_beta   90.00
_cell.angle_gamma   90.00
#
_symmetry.space_group_name_H-M   'P 1'
#
loop_
_entity.id
_entity.type
_entity.pdbx_description
1 polymer ?
#
loop_
_entity_poly.entity_id
_entity_poly.type
_entity_poly.pdbx_seq_one_letter_code
_entity_poly.pdbx_strand_id
1 'polypeptide(L)'
;MIFRPTKTLENFPTAYALDHQEVWLPVKNSVQIHGWWLPSQANSNGKALLFLHGNSYNVGENLFHAKRFVDMGFSVLLMDYRGYGLSGGKFPDESQVYEDAQVMYDYLLETQGFAPDQIFVYGHSLGGAIAIELVKNNPAAGLITEGTFTSMSDVATYSGKYSLMPVNLLLHQRFESLSKIPEITIPTLFIHGIEDDVIPAAMGQTLYNSAIAPKQLFLVPEAGHNDVAKTAGQSYDKAILAFKEFAISQTSATLAP
;
A
#
# COMPACT_ATOMS: atom_id res chain seq x y z
N MET A 1 -15.06 13.76 -2.72
CA MET A 1 -13.63 14.11 -2.55
C MET A 1 -12.88 12.83 -2.26
N ILE A 2 -11.86 12.51 -3.06
CA ILE A 2 -11.11 11.25 -2.97
C ILE A 2 -10.20 11.24 -1.74
N PHE A 3 -9.43 12.28 -1.53
CA PHE A 3 -8.52 12.41 -0.40
C PHE A 3 -9.21 13.05 0.82
N ARG A 4 -8.92 12.54 2.01
CA ARG A 4 -9.46 13.04 3.30
C ARG A 4 -8.34 13.16 4.34
N PRO A 5 -7.36 14.02 4.09
CA PRO A 5 -6.21 14.15 4.98
C PRO A 5 -6.59 14.69 6.35
N THR A 6 -5.99 14.13 7.39
CA THR A 6 -5.91 14.69 8.73
C THR A 6 -4.49 15.20 8.97
N LYS A 7 -4.38 16.37 9.61
CA LYS A 7 -3.07 16.99 9.92
C LYS A 7 -2.54 16.62 11.31
N THR A 8 -3.44 16.36 12.24
CA THR A 8 -3.07 16.03 13.60
C THR A 8 -2.61 14.59 13.70
N LEU A 9 -1.41 14.37 14.22
CA LEU A 9 -0.93 13.05 14.62
C LEU A 9 -1.45 12.75 16.02
N GLU A 10 -2.28 11.72 16.16
CA GLU A 10 -2.80 11.30 17.47
C GLU A 10 -1.93 10.21 18.10
N ASN A 11 -1.21 9.46 17.28
CA ASN A 11 -0.35 8.37 17.74
C ASN A 11 1.08 8.55 17.20
N PHE A 12 2.05 8.10 18.00
CA PHE A 12 3.48 8.13 17.69
C PHE A 12 4.10 6.75 17.86
N PRO A 13 5.19 6.42 17.14
CA PRO A 13 5.83 5.10 17.23
C PRO A 13 6.20 4.65 18.63
N THR A 14 6.58 5.60 19.50
CA THR A 14 6.92 5.32 20.92
C THR A 14 5.75 4.74 21.72
N ALA A 15 4.51 5.09 21.40
CA ALA A 15 3.32 4.52 22.03
C ALA A 15 3.14 3.02 21.72
N TYR A 16 3.79 2.54 20.67
CA TYR A 16 3.78 1.14 20.23
C TYR A 16 5.10 0.41 20.51
N ALA A 17 6.01 1.02 21.30
CA ALA A 17 7.35 0.52 21.55
C ALA A 17 8.13 0.22 20.25
N LEU A 18 7.98 1.07 19.24
CA LEU A 18 8.68 1.00 17.96
C LEU A 18 9.85 1.98 17.97
N ASP A 19 11.04 1.47 17.66
CA ASP A 19 12.15 2.32 17.26
C ASP A 19 11.81 2.99 15.93
N HIS A 20 12.18 4.25 15.78
CA HIS A 20 11.87 4.98 14.55
C HIS A 20 12.89 6.08 14.24
N GLN A 21 12.92 6.45 12.99
CA GLN A 21 13.63 7.62 12.49
C GLN A 21 12.64 8.47 11.68
N GLU A 22 12.64 9.78 11.93
CA GLU A 22 11.91 10.74 11.10
C GLU A 22 12.52 10.79 9.71
N VAL A 23 11.67 10.64 8.69
CA VAL A 23 12.07 10.75 7.29
C VAL A 23 11.39 11.97 6.69
N TRP A 24 12.20 12.87 6.14
CA TRP A 24 11.75 14.08 5.46
C TRP A 24 12.39 14.15 4.08
N LEU A 25 11.58 14.08 3.04
CA LEU A 25 12.07 14.02 1.66
C LEU A 25 11.45 15.15 0.82
N PRO A 26 12.27 15.84 0.03
CA PRO A 26 11.77 16.87 -0.86
C PRO A 26 11.05 16.26 -2.06
N VAL A 27 9.92 16.84 -2.41
CA VAL A 27 9.22 16.63 -3.66
C VAL A 27 9.13 17.93 -4.44
N LYS A 28 8.54 17.93 -5.62
CA LYS A 28 8.41 19.15 -6.45
C LYS A 28 7.83 20.33 -5.67
N ASN A 29 8.16 21.54 -6.13
CA ASN A 29 7.73 22.81 -5.54
C ASN A 29 8.19 23.03 -4.09
N SER A 30 9.34 22.47 -3.71
CA SER A 30 9.94 22.61 -2.38
C SER A 30 9.06 22.12 -1.24
N VAL A 31 8.12 21.21 -1.54
CA VAL A 31 7.32 20.55 -0.52
C VAL A 31 8.14 19.43 0.10
N GLN A 32 8.06 19.27 1.42
CA GLN A 32 8.64 18.14 2.16
C GLN A 32 7.54 17.15 2.49
N ILE A 33 7.75 15.87 2.18
CA ILE A 33 6.89 14.79 2.66
C ILE A 33 7.53 14.10 3.84
N HIS A 34 6.68 13.62 4.73
CA HIS A 34 7.05 13.02 6.00
C HIS A 34 6.76 11.52 6.00
N GLY A 35 7.53 10.79 6.75
CA GLY A 35 7.31 9.39 7.07
C GLY A 35 8.12 8.94 8.27
N TRP A 36 7.87 7.72 8.70
CA TRP A 36 8.67 7.04 9.72
C TRP A 36 9.36 5.82 9.14
N TRP A 37 10.67 5.77 9.29
CA TRP A 37 11.42 4.54 9.13
C TRP A 37 11.37 3.77 10.43
N LEU A 38 10.77 2.58 10.42
CA LEU A 38 10.59 1.67 11.54
C LEU A 38 11.48 0.45 11.30
N PRO A 39 12.73 0.44 11.80
CA PRO A 39 13.65 -0.67 11.58
C PRO A 39 13.11 -1.94 12.24
N SER A 40 13.28 -3.08 11.57
CA SER A 40 13.00 -4.37 12.20
C SER A 40 13.92 -4.59 13.39
N GLN A 41 13.37 -5.17 14.44
CA GLN A 41 14.08 -5.47 15.68
C GLN A 41 14.80 -6.83 15.60
N ALA A 42 14.92 -7.54 16.72
CA ALA A 42 15.74 -8.74 16.86
C ALA A 42 15.44 -9.90 15.89
N ASN A 43 14.31 -9.90 15.22
CA ASN A 43 13.85 -10.94 14.29
C ASN A 43 13.85 -10.49 12.82
N SER A 44 14.75 -9.59 12.44
CA SER A 44 14.85 -9.09 11.06
C SER A 44 14.88 -10.20 10.02
N ASN A 45 14.03 -10.08 9.00
CA ASN A 45 13.99 -10.98 7.86
C ASN A 45 14.80 -10.44 6.64
N GLY A 46 15.50 -9.31 6.82
CA GLY A 46 16.33 -8.67 5.77
C GLY A 46 15.51 -8.00 4.66
N LYS A 47 14.22 -7.77 4.86
CA LYS A 47 13.33 -7.14 3.87
C LYS A 47 12.80 -5.82 4.38
N ALA A 48 12.61 -4.87 3.46
CA ALA A 48 11.91 -3.63 3.69
C ALA A 48 10.47 -3.71 3.15
N LEU A 49 9.58 -2.95 3.74
CA LEU A 49 8.20 -2.79 3.29
C LEU A 49 7.86 -1.30 3.22
N LEU A 50 7.54 -0.83 2.01
CA LEU A 50 6.95 0.49 1.81
C LEU A 50 5.45 0.40 2.07
N PHE A 51 4.96 1.12 3.09
CA PHE A 51 3.57 1.11 3.49
C PHE A 51 2.84 2.35 2.95
N LEU A 52 1.90 2.15 2.04
CA LEU A 52 1.07 3.15 1.42
C LEU A 52 -0.35 3.07 1.98
N HIS A 53 -0.71 4.05 2.80
CA HIS A 53 -2.01 4.07 3.50
C HIS A 53 -3.18 4.47 2.58
N GLY A 54 -4.40 4.30 3.08
CA GLY A 54 -5.63 4.64 2.38
C GLY A 54 -5.91 6.15 2.29
N ASN A 55 -7.12 6.50 1.86
CA ASN A 55 -7.51 7.88 1.57
C ASN A 55 -7.79 8.76 2.80
N SER A 56 -7.91 8.17 3.97
CA SER A 56 -8.24 8.85 5.22
C SER A 56 -7.09 8.75 6.22
N TYR A 57 -7.10 9.64 7.21
CA TYR A 57 -6.13 9.64 8.31
C TYR A 57 -4.72 10.03 7.88
N ASN A 58 -3.72 9.59 8.61
CA ASN A 58 -2.29 9.80 8.39
C ASN A 58 -1.48 8.62 8.95
N VAL A 59 -0.16 8.72 8.97
CA VAL A 59 0.72 7.64 9.46
C VAL A 59 0.42 7.25 10.91
N GLY A 60 -0.04 8.16 11.77
CA GLY A 60 -0.31 7.89 13.18
C GLY A 60 -1.37 6.81 13.39
N GLU A 61 -2.46 6.85 12.65
CA GLU A 61 -3.53 5.86 12.76
C GLU A 61 -3.17 4.52 12.10
N ASN A 62 -2.15 4.50 11.25
CA ASN A 62 -1.66 3.29 10.59
C ASN A 62 -0.55 2.56 11.37
N LEU A 63 -0.09 3.11 12.50
CA LEU A 63 0.99 2.51 13.32
C LEU A 63 0.67 1.12 13.82
N PHE A 64 -0.58 0.85 14.23
CA PHE A 64 -0.97 -0.49 14.68
C PHE A 64 -0.75 -1.54 13.57
N HIS A 65 -1.08 -1.18 12.33
CA HIS A 65 -0.89 -2.06 11.19
C HIS A 65 0.59 -2.16 10.79
N ALA A 66 1.31 -1.04 10.76
CA ALA A 66 2.75 -1.02 10.48
C ALA A 66 3.55 -1.85 11.51
N LYS A 67 3.20 -1.75 12.81
CA LYS A 67 3.79 -2.57 13.86
C LYS A 67 3.67 -4.06 13.57
N ARG A 68 2.55 -4.51 13.03
CA ARG A 68 2.34 -5.91 12.69
C ARG A 68 3.37 -6.41 11.67
N PHE A 69 3.71 -5.60 10.67
CA PHE A 69 4.78 -5.92 9.73
C PHE A 69 6.16 -5.89 10.39
N VAL A 70 6.42 -4.95 11.30
CA VAL A 70 7.67 -4.94 12.09
C VAL A 70 7.79 -6.20 12.94
N ASP A 71 6.70 -6.63 13.59
CA ASP A 71 6.67 -7.87 14.39
C ASP A 71 6.92 -9.13 13.52
N MET A 72 6.56 -9.10 12.24
CA MET A 72 6.89 -10.14 11.25
C MET A 72 8.32 -10.05 10.69
N GLY A 73 9.12 -9.09 11.16
CA GLY A 73 10.54 -8.94 10.82
C GLY A 73 10.85 -8.02 9.65
N PHE A 74 9.86 -7.34 9.06
CA PHE A 74 10.12 -6.31 8.05
C PHE A 74 10.60 -5.01 8.69
N SER A 75 11.53 -4.32 8.04
CA SER A 75 11.73 -2.90 8.29
C SER A 75 10.69 -2.12 7.49
N VAL A 76 9.93 -1.22 8.11
CA VAL A 76 8.79 -0.57 7.49
C VAL A 76 9.05 0.91 7.26
N LEU A 77 8.87 1.40 6.03
CA LEU A 77 8.76 2.82 5.73
C LEU A 77 7.28 3.18 5.61
N LEU A 78 6.75 3.81 6.64
CA LEU A 78 5.38 4.30 6.71
C LEU A 78 5.37 5.78 6.35
N MET A 79 4.65 6.17 5.31
CA MET A 79 4.70 7.53 4.75
C MET A 79 3.36 8.23 4.72
N ASP A 80 3.39 9.56 4.86
CA ASP A 80 2.28 10.46 4.56
C ASP A 80 2.44 11.11 3.18
N TYR A 81 1.42 11.02 2.34
CA TYR A 81 1.38 11.81 1.10
C TYR A 81 1.34 13.30 1.40
N ARG A 82 1.71 14.13 0.43
CA ARG A 82 1.55 15.59 0.58
C ARG A 82 0.13 15.95 1.01
N GLY A 83 0.03 16.89 1.94
CA GLY A 83 -1.25 17.29 2.53
C GLY A 83 -1.71 16.46 3.72
N TYR A 84 -1.14 15.27 3.98
CA TYR A 84 -1.45 14.42 5.14
C TYR A 84 -0.46 14.64 6.28
N GLY A 85 -0.88 14.40 7.52
CA GLY A 85 -0.08 14.46 8.73
C GLY A 85 0.87 15.65 8.77
N LEU A 86 2.14 15.39 8.96
CA LEU A 86 3.18 16.41 8.97
C LEU A 86 3.67 16.79 7.57
N SER A 87 3.35 16.01 6.52
CA SER A 87 3.72 16.33 5.15
C SER A 87 3.22 17.70 4.73
N GLY A 88 4.08 18.45 4.05
CA GLY A 88 3.75 19.75 3.49
C GLY A 88 2.74 19.66 2.33
N GLY A 89 2.49 20.80 1.70
CA GLY A 89 1.58 20.89 0.57
C GLY A 89 0.11 21.00 0.94
N LYS A 90 -0.70 20.99 -0.11
CA LYS A 90 -2.18 21.03 -0.03
C LYS A 90 -2.75 19.66 -0.37
N PHE A 91 -4.05 19.60 -0.66
CA PHE A 91 -4.70 18.42 -1.19
C PHE A 91 -3.95 17.88 -2.42
N PRO A 92 -3.53 16.61 -2.41
CA PRO A 92 -2.85 16.04 -3.56
C PRO A 92 -3.80 15.71 -4.71
N ASP A 93 -3.23 15.51 -5.88
CA ASP A 93 -3.84 14.82 -7.00
C ASP A 93 -3.19 13.45 -7.24
N GLU A 94 -3.73 12.68 -8.18
CA GLU A 94 -3.27 11.34 -8.50
C GLU A 94 -1.79 11.30 -8.89
N SER A 95 -1.33 12.25 -9.73
CA SER A 95 0.06 12.31 -10.17
C SER A 95 1.01 12.62 -9.02
N GLN A 96 0.55 13.44 -8.10
CA GLN A 96 1.34 13.86 -6.95
C GLN A 96 1.54 12.75 -5.93
N VAL A 97 0.52 11.92 -5.65
CA VAL A 97 0.71 10.78 -4.73
C VAL A 97 1.57 9.68 -5.34
N TYR A 98 1.59 9.54 -6.67
CA TYR A 98 2.52 8.66 -7.36
C TYR A 98 3.97 9.15 -7.22
N GLU A 99 4.19 10.46 -7.37
CA GLU A 99 5.51 11.08 -7.13
C GLU A 99 5.96 10.90 -5.68
N ASP A 100 5.06 11.10 -4.71
CA ASP A 100 5.36 10.93 -3.29
C ASP A 100 5.79 9.48 -2.98
N ALA A 101 5.07 8.50 -3.52
CA ALA A 101 5.42 7.09 -3.35
C ALA A 101 6.76 6.74 -4.02
N GLN A 102 7.06 7.32 -5.20
CA GLN A 102 8.33 7.12 -5.88
C GLN A 102 9.50 7.64 -5.04
N VAL A 103 9.42 8.84 -4.50
CA VAL A 103 10.49 9.43 -3.67
C VAL A 103 10.75 8.59 -2.42
N MET A 104 9.71 8.01 -1.82
CA MET A 104 9.87 7.11 -0.66
C MET A 104 10.47 5.75 -1.06
N TYR A 105 10.14 5.24 -2.24
CA TYR A 105 10.77 4.03 -2.77
C TYR A 105 12.26 4.27 -3.06
N ASP A 106 12.61 5.39 -3.69
CA ASP A 106 14.00 5.77 -3.96
C ASP A 106 14.81 5.91 -2.66
N TYR A 107 14.21 6.42 -1.60
CA TYR A 107 14.84 6.48 -0.27
C TYR A 107 15.20 5.09 0.27
N LEU A 108 14.37 4.06 0.04
CA LEU A 108 14.73 2.69 0.44
C LEU A 108 15.92 2.15 -0.34
N LEU A 109 16.02 2.47 -1.63
CA LEU A 109 17.14 2.07 -2.48
C LEU A 109 18.43 2.83 -2.12
N GLU A 110 18.36 4.15 -2.14
CA GLU A 110 19.55 5.01 -2.16
C GLU A 110 20.08 5.31 -0.75
N THR A 111 19.18 5.48 0.22
CA THR A 111 19.54 5.86 1.59
C THR A 111 19.60 4.67 2.53
N GLN A 112 18.59 3.78 2.48
CA GLN A 112 18.56 2.59 3.33
C GLN A 112 19.35 1.43 2.72
N GLY A 113 19.70 1.48 1.43
CA GLY A 113 20.58 0.51 0.76
C GLY A 113 19.92 -0.84 0.47
N PHE A 114 18.60 -0.93 0.45
CA PHE A 114 17.91 -2.16 0.07
C PHE A 114 17.98 -2.37 -1.44
N ALA A 115 18.28 -3.60 -1.88
CA ALA A 115 18.12 -3.97 -3.28
C ALA A 115 16.61 -4.12 -3.62
N PRO A 116 16.21 -3.94 -4.89
CA PRO A 116 14.81 -4.06 -5.29
C PRO A 116 14.15 -5.39 -4.88
N ASP A 117 14.88 -6.50 -4.94
CA ASP A 117 14.43 -7.84 -4.54
C ASP A 117 14.33 -8.03 -3.00
N GLN A 118 14.62 -6.98 -2.25
CA GLN A 118 14.43 -6.93 -0.81
C GLN A 118 13.27 -6.02 -0.40
N ILE A 119 12.66 -5.27 -1.35
CA ILE A 119 11.59 -4.31 -1.08
C ILE A 119 10.23 -4.90 -1.43
N PHE A 120 9.36 -5.00 -0.45
CA PHE A 120 7.92 -5.26 -0.65
C PHE A 120 7.16 -3.94 -0.64
N VAL A 121 6.14 -3.83 -1.48
CA VAL A 121 5.25 -2.68 -1.49
C VAL A 121 3.87 -3.12 -1.03
N TYR A 122 3.40 -2.52 0.05
CA TYR A 122 2.06 -2.75 0.59
C TYR A 122 1.18 -1.51 0.37
N GLY A 123 -0.05 -1.72 -0.05
CA GLY A 123 -1.02 -0.66 -0.19
C GLY A 123 -2.42 -1.06 0.27
N HIS A 124 -3.01 -0.24 1.16
CA HIS A 124 -4.38 -0.39 1.61
C HIS A 124 -5.32 0.56 0.87
N SER A 125 -6.44 0.07 0.36
CA SER A 125 -7.48 0.89 -0.28
C SER A 125 -6.88 1.75 -1.42
N LEU A 126 -6.94 3.07 -1.32
CA LEU A 126 -6.29 4.02 -2.25
C LEU A 126 -4.78 3.75 -2.37
N GLY A 127 -4.11 3.44 -1.25
CA GLY A 127 -2.70 3.09 -1.24
C GLY A 127 -2.38 1.87 -2.10
N GLY A 128 -3.31 0.92 -2.24
CA GLY A 128 -3.17 -0.21 -3.15
C GLY A 128 -3.12 0.20 -4.63
N ALA A 129 -3.94 1.17 -5.04
CA ALA A 129 -3.89 1.71 -6.40
C ALA A 129 -2.58 2.48 -6.66
N ILE A 130 -2.06 3.17 -5.63
CA ILE A 130 -0.76 3.85 -5.69
C ILE A 130 0.38 2.81 -5.74
N ALA A 131 0.31 1.74 -4.96
CA ALA A 131 1.26 0.64 -4.98
C ALA A 131 1.34 -0.03 -6.35
N ILE A 132 0.19 -0.28 -6.99
CA ILE A 132 0.09 -0.83 -8.35
C ILE A 132 0.83 0.06 -9.36
N GLU A 133 0.61 1.38 -9.34
CA GLU A 133 1.34 2.31 -10.22
C GLU A 133 2.83 2.29 -9.94
N LEU A 134 3.23 2.29 -8.67
CA LEU A 134 4.64 2.29 -8.29
C LEU A 134 5.38 1.06 -8.84
N VAL A 135 4.85 -0.15 -8.58
CA VAL A 135 5.53 -1.40 -8.99
C VAL A 135 5.39 -1.72 -10.47
N LYS A 136 4.45 -1.10 -11.17
CA LYS A 136 4.41 -1.14 -12.63
C LYS A 136 5.67 -0.52 -13.25
N ASN A 137 6.21 0.52 -12.61
CA ASN A 137 7.34 1.29 -13.10
C ASN A 137 8.66 0.96 -12.40
N ASN A 138 8.63 0.19 -11.30
CA ASN A 138 9.80 -0.11 -10.48
C ASN A 138 9.85 -1.60 -10.11
N PRO A 139 11.04 -2.22 -10.13
CA PRO A 139 11.20 -3.58 -9.63
C PRO A 139 10.98 -3.64 -8.12
N ALA A 140 10.40 -4.74 -7.63
CA ALA A 140 10.25 -5.00 -6.21
C ALA A 140 10.20 -6.51 -5.95
N ALA A 141 10.41 -6.94 -4.70
CA ALA A 141 10.29 -8.34 -4.30
C ALA A 141 8.86 -8.86 -4.41
N GLY A 142 7.87 -8.01 -4.13
CA GLY A 142 6.47 -8.38 -4.22
C GLY A 142 5.53 -7.20 -3.92
N LEU A 143 4.32 -7.31 -4.43
CA LEU A 143 3.21 -6.38 -4.18
C LEU A 143 2.18 -7.02 -3.26
N ILE A 144 1.70 -6.27 -2.27
CA ILE A 144 0.60 -6.67 -1.40
C ILE A 144 -0.47 -5.59 -1.48
N THR A 145 -1.67 -5.93 -1.96
CA THR A 145 -2.81 -5.02 -1.97
C THR A 145 -3.89 -5.50 -1.01
N GLU A 146 -4.45 -4.58 -0.23
CA GLU A 146 -5.53 -4.88 0.71
C GLU A 146 -6.71 -3.93 0.49
N GLY A 147 -7.92 -4.49 0.29
CA GLY A 147 -9.14 -3.71 0.08
C GLY A 147 -9.07 -2.74 -1.11
N THR A 148 -8.35 -3.11 -2.18
CA THR A 148 -8.09 -2.23 -3.33
C THR A 148 -9.14 -2.43 -4.43
N PHE A 149 -9.33 -1.39 -5.24
CA PHE A 149 -10.38 -1.29 -6.24
C PHE A 149 -9.85 -1.35 -7.68
N THR A 150 -10.74 -1.65 -8.64
CA THR A 150 -10.46 -1.70 -10.08
C THR A 150 -10.20 -0.33 -10.69
N SER A 151 -11.03 0.65 -10.34
CA SER A 151 -10.85 2.07 -10.67
C SER A 151 -11.66 2.95 -9.71
N MET A 152 -11.32 4.23 -9.61
CA MET A 152 -12.11 5.18 -8.84
C MET A 152 -13.51 5.39 -9.44
N SER A 153 -13.65 5.20 -10.75
CA SER A 153 -14.94 5.24 -11.44
C SER A 153 -15.86 4.08 -11.00
N ASP A 154 -15.31 2.88 -10.85
CA ASP A 154 -16.07 1.72 -10.39
C ASP A 154 -16.51 1.89 -8.94
N VAL A 155 -15.64 2.43 -8.07
CA VAL A 155 -16.00 2.77 -6.68
C VAL A 155 -17.15 3.78 -6.64
N ALA A 156 -17.07 4.85 -7.44
CA ALA A 156 -18.11 5.85 -7.49
C ALA A 156 -19.45 5.28 -8.00
N THR A 157 -19.41 4.39 -8.99
CA THR A 157 -20.58 3.70 -9.52
C THR A 157 -21.18 2.76 -8.46
N TYR A 158 -20.36 1.96 -7.79
CA TYR A 158 -20.81 1.05 -6.73
C TYR A 158 -21.48 1.78 -5.58
N SER A 159 -20.93 2.92 -5.18
CA SER A 159 -21.49 3.71 -4.07
C SER A 159 -22.91 4.20 -4.33
N GLY A 160 -23.40 4.18 -5.57
CA GLY A 160 -24.72 4.66 -5.98
C GLY A 160 -24.94 6.18 -5.84
N LYS A 161 -24.04 6.88 -5.17
CA LYS A 161 -24.16 8.33 -4.88
C LYS A 161 -24.17 9.21 -6.12
N TYR A 162 -23.61 8.69 -7.22
CA TYR A 162 -23.40 9.43 -8.47
C TYR A 162 -24.10 8.78 -9.67
N SER A 163 -25.12 7.95 -9.43
CA SER A 163 -25.78 7.13 -10.47
C SER A 163 -26.40 7.94 -11.62
N LEU A 164 -26.72 9.22 -11.39
CA LEU A 164 -27.28 10.13 -12.40
C LEU A 164 -26.22 11.04 -13.06
N MET A 165 -24.94 10.91 -12.68
CA MET A 165 -23.86 11.75 -13.19
C MET A 165 -22.96 10.96 -14.15
N PRO A 166 -22.48 11.58 -15.24
CA PRO A 166 -21.46 10.93 -16.10
C PRO A 166 -20.10 10.92 -15.41
N VAL A 167 -19.93 10.02 -14.41
CA VAL A 167 -18.75 9.93 -13.53
C VAL A 167 -17.47 9.87 -14.36
N ASN A 168 -17.44 9.10 -15.44
CA ASN A 168 -16.28 8.94 -16.30
C ASN A 168 -15.83 10.24 -16.99
N LEU A 169 -16.72 11.22 -17.18
CA LEU A 169 -16.38 12.52 -17.78
C LEU A 169 -15.95 13.55 -16.73
N LEU A 170 -16.40 13.40 -15.50
CA LEU A 170 -16.17 14.38 -14.41
C LEU A 170 -14.99 14.00 -13.53
N LEU A 171 -14.61 12.73 -13.50
CA LEU A 171 -13.57 12.23 -12.62
C LEU A 171 -12.19 12.40 -13.28
N HIS A 172 -11.40 13.35 -12.78
CA HIS A 172 -10.03 13.59 -13.28
C HIS A 172 -8.99 12.65 -12.64
N GLN A 173 -9.28 12.12 -11.46
CA GLN A 173 -8.40 11.22 -10.72
C GLN A 173 -9.00 9.82 -10.79
N ARG A 174 -8.42 8.98 -11.63
CA ARG A 174 -9.03 7.72 -12.05
C ARG A 174 -8.53 6.50 -11.32
N PHE A 175 -7.24 6.49 -10.94
CA PHE A 175 -6.59 5.34 -10.29
C PHE A 175 -6.95 4.02 -10.97
N GLU A 176 -6.64 3.91 -12.27
CA GLU A 176 -7.03 2.79 -13.14
C GLU A 176 -6.19 1.53 -12.81
N SER A 177 -6.49 0.88 -11.67
CA SER A 177 -5.76 -0.31 -11.21
C SER A 177 -5.90 -1.48 -12.18
N LEU A 178 -7.14 -1.73 -12.67
CA LEU A 178 -7.45 -2.87 -13.51
C LEU A 178 -6.65 -2.87 -14.84
N SER A 179 -6.46 -1.71 -15.45
CA SER A 179 -5.69 -1.61 -16.69
C SER A 179 -4.19 -1.81 -16.48
N LYS A 180 -3.68 -1.56 -15.26
CA LYS A 180 -2.26 -1.64 -14.91
C LYS A 180 -1.83 -3.02 -14.42
N ILE A 181 -2.72 -3.76 -13.77
CA ILE A 181 -2.41 -5.08 -13.20
C ILE A 181 -1.80 -6.07 -14.20
N PRO A 182 -2.24 -6.17 -15.47
CA PRO A 182 -1.61 -7.07 -16.43
C PRO A 182 -0.17 -6.69 -16.80
N GLU A 183 0.28 -5.48 -16.50
CA GLU A 183 1.65 -5.01 -16.77
C GLU A 183 2.62 -5.36 -15.64
N ILE A 184 2.11 -5.79 -14.46
CA ILE A 184 2.91 -6.15 -13.30
C ILE A 184 3.45 -7.56 -13.46
N THR A 185 4.75 -7.72 -13.34
CA THR A 185 5.47 -9.00 -13.52
C THR A 185 5.96 -9.61 -12.21
N ILE A 186 5.93 -8.86 -11.11
CA ILE A 186 6.37 -9.34 -9.80
C ILE A 186 5.26 -10.10 -9.08
N PRO A 187 5.60 -11.02 -8.16
CA PRO A 187 4.61 -11.72 -7.33
C PRO A 187 3.67 -10.76 -6.62
N THR A 188 2.38 -11.08 -6.62
CA THR A 188 1.35 -10.21 -6.04
C THR A 188 0.40 -10.98 -5.12
N LEU A 189 0.18 -10.45 -3.91
CA LEU A 189 -0.84 -10.91 -2.97
C LEU A 189 -2.00 -9.92 -2.94
N PHE A 190 -3.20 -10.43 -3.22
CA PHE A 190 -4.45 -9.68 -3.10
C PHE A 190 -5.17 -10.11 -1.82
N ILE A 191 -5.43 -9.15 -0.92
CA ILE A 191 -6.14 -9.36 0.35
C ILE A 191 -7.45 -8.59 0.30
N HIS A 192 -8.56 -9.21 0.73
CA HIS A 192 -9.84 -8.52 0.80
C HIS A 192 -10.76 -9.09 1.88
N GLY A 193 -11.46 -8.22 2.58
CA GLY A 193 -12.56 -8.60 3.46
C GLY A 193 -13.82 -8.92 2.65
N ILE A 194 -14.48 -10.05 2.94
CA ILE A 194 -15.68 -10.45 2.17
C ILE A 194 -16.85 -9.51 2.44
N GLU A 195 -16.93 -8.94 3.64
CA GLU A 195 -18.00 -8.01 4.03
C GLU A 195 -17.58 -6.53 3.89
N ASP A 196 -16.62 -6.24 3.00
CA ASP A 196 -16.21 -4.87 2.69
C ASP A 196 -17.35 -4.12 2.00
N ASP A 197 -17.97 -3.18 2.73
CA ASP A 197 -19.09 -2.34 2.30
C ASP A 197 -18.64 -1.03 1.62
N VAL A 198 -17.34 -0.75 1.64
CA VAL A 198 -16.73 0.44 1.00
C VAL A 198 -16.25 0.10 -0.41
N ILE A 199 -15.49 -1.00 -0.53
CA ILE A 199 -14.97 -1.53 -1.79
C ILE A 199 -15.30 -3.02 -1.84
N PRO A 200 -16.25 -3.44 -2.70
CA PRO A 200 -16.69 -4.83 -2.70
C PRO A 200 -15.55 -5.79 -3.05
N ALA A 201 -15.49 -6.92 -2.36
CA ALA A 201 -14.48 -7.96 -2.56
C ALA A 201 -14.38 -8.44 -4.02
N ALA A 202 -15.45 -8.30 -4.80
CA ALA A 202 -15.47 -8.57 -6.23
C ALA A 202 -14.46 -7.74 -7.02
N MET A 203 -14.12 -6.52 -6.57
CA MET A 203 -13.08 -5.71 -7.23
C MET A 203 -11.69 -6.31 -6.99
N GLY A 204 -11.37 -6.72 -5.77
CA GLY A 204 -10.11 -7.42 -5.47
C GLY A 204 -10.00 -8.75 -6.23
N GLN A 205 -11.09 -9.51 -6.32
CA GLN A 205 -11.15 -10.75 -7.13
C GLN A 205 -10.94 -10.46 -8.63
N THR A 206 -11.47 -9.35 -9.14
CA THR A 206 -11.28 -8.93 -10.54
C THR A 206 -9.82 -8.58 -10.80
N LEU A 207 -9.17 -7.83 -9.90
CA LEU A 207 -7.73 -7.55 -10.00
C LEU A 207 -6.91 -8.84 -9.98
N TYR A 208 -7.20 -9.74 -9.03
CA TYR A 208 -6.55 -11.05 -8.98
C TYR A 208 -6.71 -11.83 -10.30
N ASN A 209 -7.92 -11.92 -10.84
CA ASN A 209 -8.17 -12.65 -12.09
C ASN A 209 -7.39 -12.06 -13.28
N SER A 210 -7.23 -10.74 -13.31
CA SER A 210 -6.57 -10.00 -14.39
C SER A 210 -5.04 -9.99 -14.30
N ALA A 211 -4.47 -10.28 -13.14
CA ALA A 211 -3.02 -10.38 -12.95
C ALA A 211 -2.46 -11.58 -13.71
N ILE A 212 -1.31 -11.41 -14.37
CA ILE A 212 -0.59 -12.46 -15.11
C ILE A 212 0.63 -13.00 -14.35
N ALA A 213 1.20 -12.19 -13.45
CA ALA A 213 2.32 -12.57 -12.60
C ALA A 213 1.95 -13.69 -11.63
N PRO A 214 2.93 -14.37 -11.00
CA PRO A 214 2.67 -15.26 -9.88
C PRO A 214 1.85 -14.55 -8.80
N LYS A 215 0.71 -15.12 -8.41
CA LYS A 215 -0.28 -14.43 -7.59
C LYS A 215 -0.92 -15.32 -6.54
N GLN A 216 -1.34 -14.70 -5.44
CA GLN A 216 -2.12 -15.33 -4.38
C GLN A 216 -3.33 -14.44 -4.03
N LEU A 217 -4.39 -15.06 -3.55
CA LEU A 217 -5.60 -14.38 -3.08
C LEU A 217 -5.91 -14.84 -1.66
N PHE A 218 -6.12 -13.87 -0.75
CA PHE A 218 -6.52 -14.12 0.62
C PHE A 218 -7.81 -13.35 0.92
N LEU A 219 -8.93 -14.04 0.88
CA LEU A 219 -10.25 -13.52 1.24
C LEU A 219 -10.53 -13.82 2.71
N VAL A 220 -10.92 -12.79 3.48
CA VAL A 220 -11.18 -12.92 4.91
C VAL A 220 -12.68 -12.85 5.17
N PRO A 221 -13.31 -13.96 5.57
CA PRO A 221 -14.71 -13.96 5.99
C PRO A 221 -14.94 -12.97 7.13
N GLU A 222 -16.13 -12.39 7.20
CA GLU A 222 -16.58 -11.48 8.26
C GLU A 222 -15.76 -10.18 8.41
N ALA A 223 -14.74 -9.97 7.56
CA ALA A 223 -13.94 -8.76 7.57
C ALA A 223 -14.54 -7.69 6.66
N GLY A 224 -14.61 -6.46 7.16
CA GLY A 224 -14.94 -5.25 6.42
C GLY A 224 -13.71 -4.60 5.79
N HIS A 225 -13.81 -3.28 5.50
CA HIS A 225 -12.77 -2.53 4.80
C HIS A 225 -11.50 -2.27 5.64
N ASN A 226 -11.64 -2.04 6.95
CA ASN A 226 -10.55 -1.54 7.78
C ASN A 226 -10.12 -2.52 8.89
N ASP A 227 -10.71 -3.70 8.95
CA ASP A 227 -10.46 -4.64 10.05
C ASP A 227 -9.97 -6.03 9.59
N VAL A 228 -9.57 -6.15 8.33
CA VAL A 228 -9.09 -7.41 7.72
C VAL A 228 -8.02 -8.09 8.58
N ALA A 229 -6.97 -7.36 8.91
CA ALA A 229 -5.86 -7.89 9.72
C ALA A 229 -6.29 -8.24 11.15
N LYS A 230 -7.24 -7.49 11.73
CA LYS A 230 -7.79 -7.76 13.07
C LYS A 230 -8.68 -9.02 13.07
N THR A 231 -9.58 -9.13 12.10
CA THR A 231 -10.53 -10.24 11.96
C THR A 231 -9.82 -11.54 11.64
N ALA A 232 -8.86 -11.54 10.70
CA ALA A 232 -8.09 -12.72 10.35
C ALA A 232 -7.07 -13.15 11.42
N GLY A 233 -6.65 -12.22 12.32
CA GLY A 233 -5.74 -12.53 13.40
C GLY A 233 -4.42 -13.14 12.90
N GLN A 234 -4.01 -14.28 13.47
CA GLN A 234 -2.78 -14.99 13.08
C GLN A 234 -2.78 -15.51 11.63
N SER A 235 -3.96 -15.71 11.03
CA SER A 235 -4.06 -16.16 9.63
C SER A 235 -3.58 -15.08 8.68
N TYR A 236 -3.75 -13.80 9.03
CA TYR A 236 -3.18 -12.68 8.29
C TYR A 236 -1.65 -12.74 8.26
N ASP A 237 -1.01 -12.89 9.43
CA ASP A 237 0.45 -12.96 9.53
C ASP A 237 1.01 -14.15 8.76
N LYS A 238 0.34 -15.31 8.85
CA LYS A 238 0.72 -16.51 8.10
C LYS A 238 0.61 -16.28 6.60
N ALA A 239 -0.43 -15.60 6.12
CA ALA A 239 -0.61 -15.29 4.69
C ALA A 239 0.51 -14.37 4.19
N ILE A 240 0.85 -13.30 4.94
CA ILE A 240 1.95 -12.39 4.59
C ILE A 240 3.29 -13.11 4.56
N LEU A 241 3.61 -13.90 5.59
CA LEU A 241 4.88 -14.63 5.67
C LEU A 241 4.98 -15.71 4.59
N ALA A 242 3.91 -16.45 4.32
CA ALA A 242 3.87 -17.43 3.25
C ALA A 242 4.04 -16.76 1.87
N PHE A 243 3.41 -15.61 1.66
CA PHE A 243 3.60 -14.83 0.44
C PHE A 243 5.04 -14.31 0.30
N LYS A 244 5.66 -13.85 1.38
CA LYS A 244 7.07 -13.43 1.36
C LYS A 244 7.97 -14.58 0.86
N GLU A 245 7.83 -15.77 1.42
CA GLU A 245 8.62 -16.94 1.00
C GLU A 245 8.33 -17.33 -0.46
N PHE A 246 7.06 -17.31 -0.86
CA PHE A 246 6.65 -17.54 -2.24
C PHE A 246 7.32 -16.55 -3.19
N ALA A 247 7.28 -15.24 -2.90
CA ALA A 247 7.87 -14.20 -3.74
C ALA A 247 9.38 -14.39 -3.90
N ILE A 248 10.10 -14.68 -2.81
CA ILE A 248 11.54 -14.95 -2.84
C ILE A 248 11.85 -16.18 -3.72
N SER A 249 11.05 -17.24 -3.66
CA SER A 249 11.25 -18.44 -4.48
C SER A 249 11.08 -18.16 -5.98
N GLN A 250 10.16 -17.26 -6.37
CA GLN A 250 9.97 -16.89 -7.78
C GLN A 250 11.14 -16.08 -8.33
N THR A 251 11.71 -15.17 -7.54
CA THR A 251 12.90 -14.39 -7.93
C THR A 251 14.12 -15.30 -8.16
N SER A 252 14.33 -16.28 -7.28
CA SER A 252 15.43 -17.25 -7.40
C SER A 252 15.30 -18.14 -8.64
N ALA A 253 14.07 -18.51 -9.02
CA ALA A 253 13.83 -19.34 -10.21
C ALA A 253 14.11 -18.59 -11.53
N THR A 254 13.92 -17.27 -11.55
CA THR A 254 14.17 -16.44 -12.74
C THR A 254 15.66 -16.17 -12.95
N LEU A 255 16.49 -16.31 -11.93
CA LEU A 255 17.94 -16.09 -11.97
C LEU A 255 18.75 -17.40 -12.17
N ALA A 256 18.09 -18.56 -12.21
CA ALA A 256 18.73 -19.82 -12.52
C ALA A 256 19.02 -19.92 -14.03
N PRO A 257 20.25 -20.22 -14.46
CA PRO A 257 20.67 -20.24 -15.87
C PRO A 257 19.99 -21.32 -16.70
#